data_1703a9d6d3dcf051238cd211926dbe8d
#
_entry.id   1703a9d6d3dcf051238cd211926dbe8d
#
_cell.length_a   1.000
_cell.length_b   1.000
_cell.length_c   1.000
_cell.angle_alpha   90.00
_cell.angle_beta   90.00
_cell.angle_gamma   90.00
#
_symmetry.space_group_name_H-M   'P 1'
#
loop_
_entity.id
_entity.type
_entity.pdbx_description
1 polymer ?
#
loop_
_entity_poly.entity_id
_entity_poly.type
_entity_poly.pdbx_seq_one_letter_code
_entity_poly.pdbx_strand_id
1 'polypeptide(L)'
;MALMIESAVRGGQYLWCAPTFDQVRVAWDETRHAVGGHVAFHQQRMEATFPLGGVIRFRSLDDPDNARGHTADGVVIDESADVNERAWYEVLRPMLIDTGGWAWLIGTPRGRNWFYREFMAARERPDSVAFQAPTLGVAIRDGALVREPHPLENPHVPFEEIERLWQMLPERTFRQEILAEFVEDGGGVFRRVREAVGEVVPSGQFAFGVDWGRSEDWTVITVIDLPTRAVVAIDRFNQIDYALQTQRLKALAERYRPDVIIAEANAMGQPIIEQLQRDGLPVRAFTTTNATKAQIIESLALAFERGMLTIPDHGVLIEELMAYEMTRLPSGMVRYAAPQGMHDDCVMSLALAWSACVKREIAFAVV
;
A
#
# COMPACT_ATOMS: atom_id res chain seq x y z
N MET A 1 -5.65 9.15 23.07
CA MET A 1 -5.68 8.38 24.33
C MET A 1 -5.78 9.27 25.56
N ALA A 2 -4.91 10.24 25.81
CA ALA A 2 -4.93 11.07 27.04
C ALA A 2 -6.29 11.71 27.33
N LEU A 3 -6.92 12.38 26.35
CA LEU A 3 -8.24 12.99 26.51
C LEU A 3 -9.31 11.97 26.95
N MET A 4 -9.29 10.77 26.39
CA MET A 4 -10.26 9.72 26.73
C MET A 4 -10.03 9.21 28.17
N ILE A 5 -8.78 9.04 28.58
CA ILE A 5 -8.42 8.66 29.96
C ILE A 5 -8.87 9.76 30.94
N GLU A 6 -8.58 11.02 30.69
CA GLU A 6 -9.02 12.14 31.51
C GLU A 6 -10.54 12.22 31.65
N SER A 7 -11.25 11.96 30.54
CA SER A 7 -12.71 11.91 30.54
C SER A 7 -13.22 10.72 31.35
N ALA A 8 -12.66 9.52 31.18
CA ALA A 8 -13.05 8.31 31.89
C ALA A 8 -12.77 8.38 33.40
N VAL A 9 -11.72 9.10 33.83
CA VAL A 9 -11.46 9.36 35.24
C VAL A 9 -12.64 10.10 35.92
N ARG A 10 -13.38 10.92 35.20
CA ARG A 10 -14.54 11.68 35.70
C ARG A 10 -15.86 10.91 35.60
N GLY A 11 -15.86 9.71 35.05
CA GLY A 11 -17.03 8.89 34.75
C GLY A 11 -17.35 8.87 33.27
N GLY A 12 -18.42 8.18 32.87
CA GLY A 12 -18.88 8.10 31.47
C GLY A 12 -18.41 6.86 30.73
N GLN A 13 -18.90 6.71 29.50
CA GLN A 13 -18.75 5.53 28.67
C GLN A 13 -18.02 5.93 27.36
N TYR A 14 -16.90 5.31 27.11
CA TYR A 14 -16.05 5.66 25.95
C TYR A 14 -15.70 4.43 25.15
N LEU A 15 -15.55 4.61 23.84
CA LEU A 15 -15.11 3.57 22.91
C LEU A 15 -13.83 4.03 22.19
N TRP A 16 -12.81 3.15 22.21
CA TRP A 16 -11.67 3.22 21.31
C TRP A 16 -11.83 2.13 20.28
N CYS A 17 -11.92 2.52 19.02
CA CYS A 17 -12.16 1.62 17.90
C CYS A 17 -11.01 1.69 16.90
N ALA A 18 -10.70 0.56 16.24
CA ALA A 18 -9.75 0.47 15.12
C ALA A 18 -10.21 -0.60 14.13
N PRO A 19 -9.69 -0.63 12.88
CA PRO A 19 -10.09 -1.58 11.86
C PRO A 19 -9.91 -3.04 12.27
N THR A 20 -8.83 -3.37 12.99
CA THR A 20 -8.48 -4.74 13.36
C THR A 20 -8.26 -4.91 14.86
N PHE A 21 -8.39 -6.15 15.32
CA PHE A 21 -8.15 -6.47 16.74
C PHE A 21 -6.69 -6.21 17.16
N ASP A 22 -5.73 -6.44 16.28
CA ASP A 22 -4.31 -6.20 16.60
C ASP A 22 -4.03 -4.71 16.83
N GLN A 23 -4.62 -3.82 16.04
CA GLN A 23 -4.52 -2.37 16.24
C GLN A 23 -5.20 -1.94 17.55
N VAL A 24 -6.37 -2.50 17.86
CA VAL A 24 -7.06 -2.26 19.13
C VAL A 24 -6.21 -2.68 20.32
N ARG A 25 -5.47 -3.79 20.21
CA ARG A 25 -4.61 -4.32 21.26
C ARG A 25 -3.44 -3.38 21.57
N VAL A 26 -2.89 -2.71 20.59
CA VAL A 26 -1.85 -1.68 20.81
C VAL A 26 -2.37 -0.59 21.76
N ALA A 27 -3.54 -0.01 21.45
CA ALA A 27 -4.15 1.02 22.27
C ALA A 27 -4.52 0.52 23.68
N TRP A 28 -4.95 -0.74 23.79
CA TRP A 28 -5.19 -1.39 25.07
C TRP A 28 -3.94 -1.49 25.93
N ASP A 29 -2.83 -1.99 25.36
CA ASP A 29 -1.58 -2.15 26.07
C ASP A 29 -0.98 -0.79 26.48
N GLU A 30 -1.04 0.22 25.62
CA GLU A 30 -0.64 1.59 25.93
C GLU A 30 -1.47 2.18 27.09
N THR A 31 -2.78 1.96 27.07
CA THR A 31 -3.65 2.42 28.16
C THR A 31 -3.27 1.77 29.48
N ARG A 32 -3.00 0.46 29.50
CA ARG A 32 -2.54 -0.25 30.71
C ARG A 32 -1.23 0.32 31.26
N HIS A 33 -0.30 0.65 30.40
CA HIS A 33 0.96 1.26 30.82
C HIS A 33 0.77 2.68 31.35
N ALA A 34 -0.10 3.46 30.72
CA ALA A 34 -0.33 4.87 31.09
C ALA A 34 -1.04 5.05 32.46
N VAL A 35 -2.02 4.19 32.79
CA VAL A 35 -2.84 4.37 33.99
C VAL A 35 -2.41 3.51 35.19
N GLY A 36 -1.55 2.55 35.00
CA GLY A 36 -1.02 1.70 36.07
C GLY A 36 -2.08 0.91 36.83
N GLY A 37 -1.82 0.59 38.10
CA GLY A 37 -2.67 -0.26 38.95
C GLY A 37 -3.95 0.36 39.50
N HIS A 38 -4.30 1.58 39.09
CA HIS A 38 -5.48 2.30 39.61
C HIS A 38 -6.76 2.03 38.83
N VAL A 39 -6.71 1.26 37.75
CA VAL A 39 -7.83 0.96 36.85
C VAL A 39 -7.99 -0.56 36.74
N ALA A 40 -9.24 -1.04 36.81
CA ALA A 40 -9.54 -2.44 36.63
C ALA A 40 -9.63 -2.81 35.15
N PHE A 41 -8.77 -3.75 34.72
CA PHE A 41 -8.70 -4.23 33.33
C PHE A 41 -9.38 -5.59 33.18
N HIS A 42 -10.40 -5.67 32.34
CA HIS A 42 -11.13 -6.89 32.00
C HIS A 42 -10.70 -7.38 30.60
N GLN A 43 -9.65 -8.19 30.55
CA GLN A 43 -9.05 -8.63 29.29
C GLN A 43 -10.02 -9.33 28.33
N GLN A 44 -10.89 -10.21 28.81
CA GLN A 44 -11.86 -10.90 27.96
C GLN A 44 -12.89 -9.96 27.31
N ARG A 45 -13.21 -8.86 27.98
CA ARG A 45 -14.16 -7.85 27.49
C ARG A 45 -13.45 -6.70 26.77
N MET A 46 -12.13 -6.62 26.87
CA MET A 46 -11.35 -5.47 26.40
C MET A 46 -11.92 -4.16 26.96
N GLU A 47 -12.03 -4.09 28.31
CA GLU A 47 -12.63 -2.95 29.03
C GLU A 47 -11.74 -2.51 30.20
N ALA A 48 -11.52 -1.20 30.29
CA ALA A 48 -10.83 -0.55 31.41
C ALA A 48 -11.87 0.23 32.25
N THR A 49 -12.04 -0.15 33.52
CA THR A 49 -13.00 0.47 34.44
C THR A 49 -12.27 1.35 35.45
N PHE A 50 -12.59 2.61 35.47
CA PHE A 50 -12.02 3.64 36.35
C PHE A 50 -12.74 3.74 37.68
N PRO A 51 -12.09 4.24 38.77
CA PRO A 51 -12.64 4.26 40.11
C PRO A 51 -13.98 4.98 40.25
N LEU A 52 -14.27 6.02 39.47
CA LEU A 52 -15.53 6.76 39.49
C LEU A 52 -16.57 6.20 38.50
N GLY A 53 -16.40 4.96 38.04
CA GLY A 53 -17.37 4.25 37.19
C GLY A 53 -17.25 4.55 35.70
N GLY A 54 -16.24 5.34 35.26
CA GLY A 54 -15.96 5.53 33.86
C GLY A 54 -15.40 4.26 33.21
N VAL A 55 -15.76 4.00 31.97
CA VAL A 55 -15.36 2.80 31.26
C VAL A 55 -14.83 3.18 29.89
N ILE A 56 -13.67 2.64 29.51
CA ILE A 56 -13.18 2.65 28.13
C ILE A 56 -13.32 1.23 27.58
N ARG A 57 -14.03 1.08 26.47
CA ARG A 57 -14.16 -0.16 25.71
C ARG A 57 -13.33 -0.10 24.46
N PHE A 58 -12.59 -1.16 24.20
CA PHE A 58 -11.74 -1.31 23.01
C PHE A 58 -12.41 -2.29 22.06
N ARG A 59 -12.73 -1.85 20.83
CA ARG A 59 -13.50 -2.64 19.86
C ARG A 59 -12.85 -2.62 18.47
N SER A 60 -12.74 -3.80 17.88
CA SER A 60 -12.42 -3.92 16.45
C SER A 60 -13.67 -3.62 15.61
N LEU A 61 -13.47 -2.96 14.47
CA LEU A 61 -14.51 -2.63 13.51
C LEU A 61 -14.44 -3.49 12.23
N ASP A 62 -13.75 -4.63 12.28
CA ASP A 62 -13.84 -5.70 11.27
C ASP A 62 -15.27 -6.19 11.09
N ASP A 63 -16.02 -6.29 12.21
CA ASP A 63 -17.46 -6.38 12.23
C ASP A 63 -18.03 -5.22 13.09
N PRO A 64 -18.59 -4.17 12.48
CA PRO A 64 -19.11 -3.01 13.18
C PRO A 64 -20.21 -3.33 14.19
N ASP A 65 -20.97 -4.41 13.99
CA ASP A 65 -22.06 -4.79 14.88
C ASP A 65 -21.57 -5.23 16.27
N ASN A 66 -20.30 -5.61 16.41
CA ASN A 66 -19.67 -5.91 17.71
C ASN A 66 -19.57 -4.68 18.64
N ALA A 67 -19.70 -3.47 18.11
CA ALA A 67 -19.71 -2.24 18.90
C ALA A 67 -21.13 -1.82 19.35
N ARG A 68 -22.21 -2.46 18.84
CA ARG A 68 -23.59 -2.11 19.16
C ARG A 68 -23.98 -2.41 20.61
N GLY A 69 -25.06 -1.79 21.05
CA GLY A 69 -25.70 -2.09 22.35
C GLY A 69 -25.18 -1.27 23.54
N HIS A 70 -24.43 -0.20 23.24
CA HIS A 70 -23.95 0.72 24.27
C HIS A 70 -24.32 2.17 23.92
N THR A 71 -24.46 3.02 24.89
CA THR A 71 -24.39 4.48 24.72
C THR A 71 -22.94 4.92 24.89
N ALA A 72 -22.55 6.02 24.29
CA ALA A 72 -21.19 6.53 24.39
C ALA A 72 -21.20 8.05 24.66
N ASP A 73 -20.37 8.47 25.60
CA ASP A 73 -20.06 9.88 25.85
C ASP A 73 -18.91 10.37 24.95
N GLY A 74 -18.14 9.44 24.42
CA GLY A 74 -17.09 9.73 23.44
C GLY A 74 -16.63 8.49 22.68
N VAL A 75 -16.29 8.69 21.41
CA VAL A 75 -15.77 7.66 20.51
C VAL A 75 -14.49 8.14 19.86
N VAL A 76 -13.48 7.29 19.83
CA VAL A 76 -12.29 7.46 18.98
C VAL A 76 -12.31 6.35 17.96
N ILE A 77 -12.14 6.69 16.69
CA ILE A 77 -11.86 5.74 15.61
C ILE A 77 -10.44 6.01 15.12
N ASP A 78 -9.56 5.08 15.44
CA ASP A 78 -8.20 5.08 14.95
C ASP A 78 -8.14 4.42 13.57
N GLU A 79 -7.23 4.88 12.70
CA GLU A 79 -7.15 4.47 11.29
C GLU A 79 -8.51 4.54 10.58
N SER A 80 -9.23 5.64 10.79
CA SER A 80 -10.60 5.87 10.29
C SER A 80 -10.74 5.66 8.78
N ALA A 81 -9.70 5.98 8.01
CA ALA A 81 -9.73 5.83 6.56
C ALA A 81 -9.85 4.36 6.11
N ASP A 82 -9.41 3.41 6.94
CA ASP A 82 -9.44 1.98 6.66
C ASP A 82 -10.68 1.27 7.27
N VAL A 83 -11.54 2.02 7.96
CA VAL A 83 -12.80 1.52 8.53
C VAL A 83 -13.92 1.65 7.50
N ASN A 84 -14.81 0.64 7.45
CA ASN A 84 -16.02 0.72 6.63
C ASN A 84 -16.94 1.86 7.10
N GLU A 85 -17.45 2.68 6.19
CA GLU A 85 -18.31 3.83 6.51
C GLU A 85 -19.56 3.46 7.30
N ARG A 86 -20.10 2.24 7.14
CA ARG A 86 -21.21 1.71 7.92
C ARG A 86 -20.93 1.76 9.43
N ALA A 87 -19.67 1.49 9.83
CA ALA A 87 -19.29 1.55 11.25
C ALA A 87 -19.53 2.94 11.84
N TRP A 88 -19.23 4.00 11.10
CA TRP A 88 -19.45 5.36 11.55
C TRP A 88 -20.93 5.74 11.47
N TYR A 89 -21.54 5.67 10.30
CA TYR A 89 -22.89 6.24 10.10
C TYR A 89 -24.00 5.42 10.74
N GLU A 90 -23.89 4.09 10.78
CA GLU A 90 -24.98 3.22 11.24
C GLU A 90 -24.79 2.69 12.65
N VAL A 91 -23.56 2.72 13.21
CA VAL A 91 -23.27 2.13 14.50
C VAL A 91 -22.79 3.18 15.52
N LEU A 92 -21.62 3.79 15.29
CA LEU A 92 -20.97 4.60 16.32
C LEU A 92 -21.58 6.00 16.48
N ARG A 93 -21.88 6.68 15.37
CA ARG A 93 -22.51 8.01 15.43
C ARG A 93 -23.88 8.02 16.10
N PRO A 94 -24.79 7.04 15.87
CA PRO A 94 -26.04 6.94 16.61
C PRO A 94 -25.86 6.79 18.12
N MET A 95 -24.80 6.11 18.59
CA MET A 95 -24.53 5.93 20.03
C MET A 95 -24.21 7.23 20.77
N LEU A 96 -23.81 8.27 20.06
CA LEU A 96 -23.50 9.60 20.61
C LEU A 96 -24.73 10.52 20.70
N ILE A 97 -25.83 10.19 20.03
CA ILE A 97 -27.02 11.06 19.94
C ILE A 97 -27.65 11.28 21.32
N ASP A 98 -27.82 10.20 22.10
CA ASP A 98 -28.50 10.26 23.36
C ASP A 98 -27.70 11.02 24.44
N THR A 99 -26.40 11.04 24.34
CA THR A 99 -25.48 11.66 25.30
C THR A 99 -25.01 13.05 24.88
N GLY A 100 -25.19 13.41 23.60
CA GLY A 100 -24.53 14.57 23.04
C GLY A 100 -23.00 14.43 23.04
N GLY A 101 -22.53 13.18 22.95
CA GLY A 101 -21.12 12.82 23.07
C GLY A 101 -20.26 13.33 21.90
N TRP A 102 -18.96 13.21 22.07
CA TRP A 102 -17.95 13.66 21.09
C TRP A 102 -17.33 12.49 20.30
N ALA A 103 -16.76 12.80 19.14
CA ALA A 103 -16.00 11.85 18.35
C ALA A 103 -14.66 12.41 17.90
N TRP A 104 -13.65 11.54 17.83
CA TRP A 104 -12.37 11.78 17.16
C TRP A 104 -12.18 10.73 16.07
N LEU A 105 -12.01 11.21 14.85
CA LEU A 105 -11.68 10.39 13.69
C LEU A 105 -10.21 10.67 13.36
N ILE A 106 -9.36 9.66 13.51
CA ILE A 106 -7.91 9.78 13.36
C ILE A 106 -7.47 8.79 12.28
N GLY A 107 -6.48 9.14 11.48
CA GLY A 107 -5.88 8.22 10.51
C GLY A 107 -5.15 8.94 9.40
N THR A 108 -4.39 8.16 8.65
CA THR A 108 -3.75 8.59 7.41
C THR A 108 -4.79 8.75 6.31
N PRO A 109 -4.76 9.81 5.51
CA PRO A 109 -5.65 9.95 4.36
C PRO A 109 -5.56 8.76 3.39
N ARG A 110 -6.72 8.29 2.90
CA ARG A 110 -6.80 7.15 1.96
C ARG A 110 -7.79 7.47 0.85
N GLY A 111 -7.35 8.22 -0.17
CA GLY A 111 -8.24 8.67 -1.24
C GLY A 111 -9.37 9.60 -0.72
N ARG A 112 -10.41 9.78 -1.53
CA ARG A 112 -11.57 10.60 -1.17
C ARG A 112 -12.74 9.75 -0.66
N ASN A 113 -12.49 8.92 0.37
CA ASN A 113 -13.48 8.06 1.00
C ASN A 113 -14.40 8.82 1.98
N TRP A 114 -15.13 8.09 2.84
CA TRP A 114 -16.02 8.68 3.85
C TRP A 114 -15.27 9.55 4.87
N PHE A 115 -14.02 9.18 5.25
CA PHE A 115 -13.19 9.96 6.16
C PHE A 115 -12.81 11.32 5.58
N TYR A 116 -12.51 11.37 4.26
CA TYR A 116 -12.36 12.65 3.55
C TYR A 116 -13.64 13.49 3.60
N ARG A 117 -14.82 12.89 3.38
CA ARG A 117 -16.10 13.63 3.46
C ARG A 117 -16.33 14.22 4.84
N GLU A 118 -16.07 13.48 5.92
CA GLU A 118 -16.16 13.99 7.29
C GLU A 118 -15.11 15.08 7.57
N PHE A 119 -13.87 14.90 7.09
CA PHE A 119 -12.83 15.92 7.19
C PHE A 119 -13.25 17.25 6.55
N MET A 120 -13.78 17.21 5.32
CA MET A 120 -14.25 18.40 4.64
C MET A 120 -15.47 19.02 5.32
N ALA A 121 -16.43 18.19 5.76
CA ALA A 121 -17.60 18.65 6.49
C ALA A 121 -17.25 19.30 7.85
N ALA A 122 -16.24 18.78 8.55
CA ALA A 122 -15.78 19.33 9.81
C ALA A 122 -15.18 20.73 9.68
N ARG A 123 -14.64 21.08 8.52
CA ARG A 123 -14.13 22.45 8.25
C ARG A 123 -15.23 23.51 8.10
N GLU A 124 -16.44 23.07 7.82
CA GLU A 124 -17.60 23.96 7.57
C GLU A 124 -18.56 24.02 8.77
N ARG A 125 -18.52 23.01 9.65
CA ARG A 125 -19.41 22.93 10.82
C ARG A 125 -18.83 23.69 12.02
N PRO A 126 -19.64 24.49 12.73
CA PRO A 126 -19.18 25.29 13.87
C PRO A 126 -18.88 24.46 15.13
N ASP A 127 -19.37 23.22 15.20
CA ASP A 127 -19.19 22.27 16.30
C ASP A 127 -18.08 21.25 16.06
N SER A 128 -17.33 21.40 14.99
CA SER A 128 -16.32 20.47 14.55
C SER A 128 -15.02 21.17 14.19
N VAL A 129 -13.90 20.45 14.31
CA VAL A 129 -12.56 20.94 13.92
C VAL A 129 -11.85 19.87 13.13
N ALA A 130 -11.21 20.26 12.03
CA ALA A 130 -10.37 19.38 11.21
C ALA A 130 -8.91 19.80 11.31
N PHE A 131 -8.04 18.83 11.58
CA PHE A 131 -6.59 19.00 11.62
C PHE A 131 -5.95 18.18 10.52
N GLN A 132 -4.95 18.74 9.87
CA GLN A 132 -4.07 18.03 8.95
C GLN A 132 -2.64 18.29 9.40
N ALA A 133 -1.92 17.23 9.76
CA ALA A 133 -0.60 17.30 10.33
C ALA A 133 0.37 16.47 9.48
N PRO A 134 1.21 17.08 8.64
CA PRO A 134 2.27 16.36 7.95
C PRO A 134 3.32 15.86 8.95
N THR A 135 4.02 14.78 8.61
CA THR A 135 5.18 14.32 9.40
C THR A 135 6.22 15.41 9.52
N LEU A 136 6.51 16.08 8.41
CA LEU A 136 7.31 17.30 8.36
C LEU A 136 6.75 18.21 7.26
N GLY A 137 6.71 19.51 7.49
CA GLY A 137 6.23 20.48 6.53
C GLY A 137 7.23 20.68 5.39
N VAL A 138 6.92 20.17 4.22
CA VAL A 138 7.68 20.33 2.99
C VAL A 138 6.74 20.51 1.79
N ALA A 139 7.23 21.17 0.74
CA ALA A 139 6.56 21.25 -0.55
C ALA A 139 7.39 20.54 -1.63
N ILE A 140 6.70 20.01 -2.63
CA ILE A 140 7.33 19.45 -3.82
C ILE A 140 7.35 20.53 -4.90
N ARG A 141 8.55 21.00 -5.28
CA ARG A 141 8.75 22.03 -6.31
C ARG A 141 9.76 21.53 -7.33
N ASP A 142 9.37 21.48 -8.60
CA ASP A 142 10.22 21.01 -9.71
C ASP A 142 10.87 19.63 -9.45
N GLY A 143 10.13 18.74 -8.78
CA GLY A 143 10.60 17.38 -8.44
C GLY A 143 11.55 17.30 -7.23
N ALA A 144 11.85 18.42 -6.58
CA ALA A 144 12.65 18.50 -5.37
C ALA A 144 11.80 18.83 -4.14
N LEU A 145 12.27 18.42 -2.95
CA LEU A 145 11.66 18.81 -1.68
C LEU A 145 12.21 20.19 -1.24
N VAL A 146 11.30 21.06 -0.83
CA VAL A 146 11.62 22.35 -0.22
C VAL A 146 11.00 22.42 1.17
N ARG A 147 11.79 22.79 2.18
CA ARG A 147 11.30 22.94 3.55
C ARG A 147 10.28 24.09 3.66
N GLU A 148 9.07 23.77 4.12
CA GLU A 148 7.99 24.70 4.43
C GLU A 148 7.43 24.35 5.82
N PRO A 149 7.92 24.95 6.92
CA PRO A 149 7.52 24.59 8.28
C PRO A 149 6.00 24.63 8.50
N HIS A 150 5.48 23.58 9.14
CA HIS A 150 4.06 23.46 9.46
C HIS A 150 3.85 23.46 10.98
N PRO A 151 2.86 24.18 11.53
CA PRO A 151 2.66 24.32 12.98
C PRO A 151 2.34 23.00 13.71
N LEU A 152 1.85 21.99 12.98
CA LEU A 152 1.51 20.68 13.52
C LEU A 152 2.49 19.56 13.10
N GLU A 153 3.64 19.90 12.54
CA GLU A 153 4.65 18.91 12.17
C GLU A 153 5.32 18.25 13.38
N ASN A 154 5.93 17.11 13.19
CA ASN A 154 6.72 16.44 14.22
C ASN A 154 8.13 17.09 14.32
N PRO A 155 8.45 17.83 15.39
CA PRO A 155 9.73 18.53 15.51
C PRO A 155 10.94 17.60 15.71
N HIS A 156 10.71 16.30 15.93
CA HIS A 156 11.77 15.31 16.18
C HIS A 156 12.22 14.59 14.92
N VAL A 157 11.54 14.80 13.78
CA VAL A 157 11.90 14.16 12.51
C VAL A 157 12.88 15.07 11.75
N PRO A 158 14.12 14.60 11.45
CA PRO A 158 15.07 15.37 10.68
C PRO A 158 14.66 15.44 9.19
N PHE A 159 14.99 16.56 8.54
CA PHE A 159 14.65 16.76 7.12
C PHE A 159 15.33 15.73 6.21
N GLU A 160 16.55 15.33 6.53
CA GLU A 160 17.31 14.32 5.77
C GLU A 160 16.60 12.96 5.73
N GLU A 161 15.84 12.61 6.77
CA GLU A 161 15.05 11.38 6.76
C GLU A 161 13.86 11.49 5.81
N ILE A 162 13.23 12.65 5.74
CA ILE A 162 12.15 12.92 4.79
C ILE A 162 12.68 12.94 3.35
N GLU A 163 13.88 13.46 3.12
CA GLU A 163 14.53 13.37 1.80
C GLU A 163 14.81 11.92 1.39
N ARG A 164 15.24 11.05 2.31
CA ARG A 164 15.42 9.62 2.04
C ARG A 164 14.09 8.96 1.69
N LEU A 165 13.03 9.21 2.45
CA LEU A 165 11.69 8.70 2.16
C LEU A 165 11.19 9.20 0.80
N TRP A 166 11.46 10.46 0.44
CA TRP A 166 11.15 10.99 -0.88
C TRP A 166 11.84 10.23 -2.00
N GLN A 167 13.08 9.79 -1.81
CA GLN A 167 13.82 8.99 -2.80
C GLN A 167 13.30 7.53 -2.90
N MET A 168 12.66 7.01 -1.85
CA MET A 168 12.22 5.62 -1.76
C MET A 168 10.75 5.40 -2.11
N LEU A 169 9.91 6.43 -1.97
CA LEU A 169 8.47 6.33 -2.14
C LEU A 169 8.00 6.98 -3.45
N PRO A 170 7.01 6.38 -4.15
CA PRO A 170 6.27 7.08 -5.19
C PRO A 170 5.66 8.38 -4.65
N GLU A 171 5.59 9.43 -5.48
CA GLU A 171 5.08 10.75 -5.06
C GLU A 171 3.71 10.66 -4.40
N ARG A 172 2.83 9.82 -4.93
CA ARG A 172 1.50 9.61 -4.37
C ARG A 172 1.55 9.10 -2.93
N THR A 173 2.35 8.05 -2.70
CA THR A 173 2.53 7.45 -1.35
C THR A 173 3.17 8.47 -0.41
N PHE A 174 4.15 9.22 -0.88
CA PHE A 174 4.78 10.27 -0.09
C PHE A 174 3.79 11.37 0.32
N ARG A 175 2.97 11.86 -0.61
CA ARG A 175 1.92 12.86 -0.32
C ARG A 175 0.93 12.35 0.72
N GLN A 176 0.53 11.09 0.62
CA GLN A 176 -0.43 10.47 1.52
C GLN A 176 0.17 10.23 2.92
N GLU A 177 1.30 9.51 2.99
CA GLU A 177 1.87 9.02 4.25
C GLU A 177 2.69 10.09 4.99
N ILE A 178 3.36 11.00 4.27
CA ILE A 178 4.25 11.99 4.86
C ILE A 178 3.59 13.37 4.96
N LEU A 179 2.87 13.78 3.92
CA LEU A 179 2.22 15.10 3.89
C LEU A 179 0.77 15.06 4.39
N ALA A 180 0.24 13.89 4.72
CA ALA A 180 -1.15 13.69 5.14
C ALA A 180 -2.16 14.26 4.15
N GLU A 181 -1.88 14.19 2.85
CA GLU A 181 -2.75 14.71 1.79
C GLU A 181 -3.77 13.66 1.33
N PHE A 182 -5.01 14.11 1.12
CA PHE A 182 -6.02 13.28 0.45
C PHE A 182 -5.79 13.29 -1.06
N VAL A 183 -5.10 12.27 -1.55
CA VAL A 183 -4.81 12.10 -2.98
C VAL A 183 -5.96 11.35 -3.64
N GLU A 184 -6.44 11.82 -4.81
CA GLU A 184 -7.53 11.14 -5.55
C GLU A 184 -7.15 9.71 -5.96
N ASP A 185 -8.08 8.77 -5.75
CA ASP A 185 -8.00 7.41 -6.28
C ASP A 185 -8.52 7.42 -7.72
N GLY A 186 -7.68 7.57 -8.69
CA GLY A 186 -8.16 7.66 -10.10
C GLY A 186 -7.13 8.13 -11.10
N GLY A 187 -5.91 8.38 -10.67
CA GLY A 187 -4.79 8.54 -11.57
C GLY A 187 -4.18 7.18 -11.93
N GLY A 188 -3.75 6.99 -13.17
CA GLY A 188 -2.96 5.82 -13.56
C GLY A 188 -1.80 5.59 -12.58
N VAL A 189 -1.52 4.34 -12.30
CA VAL A 189 -0.44 3.94 -11.37
C VAL A 189 0.92 4.40 -11.88
N PHE A 190 1.13 4.31 -13.18
CA PHE A 190 2.40 4.64 -13.81
C PHE A 190 2.36 6.02 -14.46
N ARG A 191 3.27 6.89 -14.04
CA ARG A 191 3.48 8.23 -14.61
C ARG A 191 4.70 8.21 -15.53
N ARG A 192 4.76 9.14 -16.49
CA ARG A 192 5.91 9.31 -17.38
C ARG A 192 6.25 8.07 -18.23
N VAL A 193 5.24 7.26 -18.56
CA VAL A 193 5.43 6.03 -19.34
C VAL A 193 6.00 6.34 -20.72
N ARG A 194 5.50 7.40 -21.38
CA ARG A 194 5.96 7.77 -22.73
C ARG A 194 7.37 8.38 -22.74
N GLU A 195 7.76 9.07 -21.67
CA GLU A 195 9.11 9.60 -21.51
C GLU A 195 10.16 8.49 -21.26
N ALA A 196 9.72 7.34 -20.79
CA ALA A 196 10.59 6.18 -20.61
C ALA A 196 10.84 5.39 -21.90
N VAL A 197 10.14 5.70 -23.00
CA VAL A 197 10.33 5.05 -24.28
C VAL A 197 11.66 5.49 -24.91
N GLY A 198 12.52 4.52 -25.23
CA GLY A 198 13.82 4.79 -25.82
C GLY A 198 14.57 3.53 -26.22
N GLU A 199 15.69 3.70 -26.86
CA GLU A 199 16.62 2.63 -27.24
C GLU A 199 17.92 2.74 -26.46
N VAL A 200 18.38 1.61 -25.91
CA VAL A 200 19.65 1.53 -25.17
C VAL A 200 20.44 0.35 -25.67
N VAL A 201 21.76 0.53 -25.81
CA VAL A 201 22.68 -0.57 -26.12
C VAL A 201 22.87 -1.42 -24.87
N PRO A 202 22.52 -2.72 -24.88
CA PRO A 202 22.61 -3.57 -23.71
C PRO A 202 24.07 -3.76 -23.26
N SER A 203 24.26 -3.88 -21.96
CA SER A 203 25.58 -4.17 -21.35
C SER A 203 25.94 -5.66 -21.37
N GLY A 204 24.92 -6.54 -21.46
CA GLY A 204 25.08 -7.98 -21.50
C GLY A 204 24.84 -8.72 -20.18
N GLN A 205 24.26 -8.07 -19.19
CA GLN A 205 23.82 -8.69 -17.93
C GLN A 205 22.30 -8.62 -17.82
N PHE A 206 21.62 -9.75 -17.88
CA PHE A 206 20.18 -9.76 -18.07
C PHE A 206 19.44 -10.43 -16.90
N ALA A 207 18.23 -9.93 -16.63
CA ALA A 207 17.24 -10.63 -15.84
C ALA A 207 15.94 -10.76 -16.63
N PHE A 208 15.18 -11.82 -16.33
CA PHE A 208 13.87 -12.03 -16.92
C PHE A 208 12.79 -11.90 -15.85
N GLY A 209 11.64 -11.35 -16.25
CA GLY A 209 10.38 -11.48 -15.55
C GLY A 209 9.42 -12.31 -16.37
N VAL A 210 8.74 -13.26 -15.75
CA VAL A 210 7.84 -14.18 -16.43
C VAL A 210 6.49 -14.22 -15.75
N ASP A 211 5.48 -13.85 -16.49
CA ASP A 211 4.08 -14.03 -16.13
C ASP A 211 3.47 -15.13 -17.00
N TRP A 212 2.93 -16.18 -16.37
CA TRP A 212 2.42 -17.35 -17.08
C TRP A 212 0.93 -17.23 -17.35
N GLY A 213 0.58 -17.11 -18.63
CA GLY A 213 -0.81 -17.12 -19.08
C GLY A 213 -1.43 -18.52 -19.05
N ARG A 214 -2.70 -18.58 -18.68
CA ARG A 214 -3.56 -19.76 -18.87
C ARG A 214 -4.27 -19.66 -20.23
N SER A 215 -5.00 -20.69 -20.60
CA SER A 215 -5.67 -20.91 -21.88
C SER A 215 -6.14 -19.67 -22.68
N GLU A 216 -6.58 -18.62 -22.03
CA GLU A 216 -7.04 -17.36 -22.66
C GLU A 216 -6.14 -16.16 -22.30
N ASP A 217 -5.34 -16.26 -21.24
CA ASP A 217 -4.41 -15.22 -20.81
C ASP A 217 -3.10 -15.29 -21.59
N TRP A 218 -2.34 -14.21 -21.54
CA TRP A 218 -1.07 -14.10 -22.22
C TRP A 218 0.08 -14.52 -21.31
N THR A 219 0.99 -15.36 -21.82
CA THR A 219 2.30 -15.51 -21.23
C THR A 219 3.20 -14.40 -21.75
N VAL A 220 3.86 -13.71 -20.82
CA VAL A 220 4.79 -12.64 -21.17
C VAL A 220 6.14 -12.87 -20.51
N ILE A 221 7.20 -12.77 -21.31
CA ILE A 221 8.59 -12.82 -20.87
C ILE A 221 9.23 -11.47 -21.18
N THR A 222 9.57 -10.71 -20.14
CA THR A 222 10.29 -9.45 -20.27
C THR A 222 11.75 -9.64 -19.94
N VAL A 223 12.64 -9.21 -20.84
CA VAL A 223 14.10 -9.23 -20.66
C VAL A 223 14.58 -7.82 -20.34
N ILE A 224 15.21 -7.64 -19.19
CA ILE A 224 15.81 -6.37 -18.76
C ILE A 224 17.32 -6.49 -18.67
N ASP A 225 18.06 -5.51 -19.18
CA ASP A 225 19.49 -5.35 -18.97
C ASP A 225 19.72 -4.67 -17.62
N LEU A 226 20.37 -5.38 -16.69
CA LEU A 226 20.48 -4.98 -15.30
C LEU A 226 21.25 -3.66 -15.07
N PRO A 227 22.41 -3.41 -15.72
CA PRO A 227 23.17 -2.19 -15.51
C PRO A 227 22.51 -0.95 -16.14
N THR A 228 21.94 -1.08 -17.34
CA THR A 228 21.29 0.05 -18.02
C THR A 228 19.84 0.23 -17.59
N ARG A 229 19.25 -0.80 -16.93
CA ARG A 229 17.83 -0.83 -16.56
C ARG A 229 16.91 -0.63 -17.76
N ALA A 230 17.31 -1.12 -18.91
CA ALA A 230 16.53 -1.05 -20.14
C ALA A 230 15.88 -2.39 -20.47
N VAL A 231 14.61 -2.36 -20.85
CA VAL A 231 13.93 -3.52 -21.42
C VAL A 231 14.42 -3.73 -22.84
N VAL A 232 15.03 -4.88 -23.11
CA VAL A 232 15.68 -5.20 -24.39
C VAL A 232 14.90 -6.19 -25.24
N ALA A 233 13.98 -6.93 -24.64
CA ALA A 233 13.07 -7.82 -25.37
C ALA A 233 11.79 -8.07 -24.56
N ILE A 234 10.69 -8.26 -25.28
CA ILE A 234 9.42 -8.71 -24.75
C ILE A 234 8.92 -9.82 -25.67
N ASP A 235 8.62 -10.98 -25.12
CA ASP A 235 8.00 -12.08 -25.84
C ASP A 235 6.62 -12.33 -25.24
N ARG A 236 5.56 -12.05 -26.01
CA ARG A 236 4.15 -12.13 -25.59
C ARG A 236 3.42 -13.10 -26.50
N PHE A 237 2.82 -14.14 -25.92
CA PHE A 237 2.10 -15.18 -26.65
C PHE A 237 1.01 -15.81 -25.79
N ASN A 238 0.02 -16.42 -26.44
CA ASN A 238 -1.07 -17.15 -25.80
C ASN A 238 -1.45 -18.41 -26.57
N GLN A 239 -2.39 -19.18 -26.01
CA GLN A 239 -3.00 -20.36 -26.65
C GLN A 239 -1.99 -21.45 -27.07
N ILE A 240 -0.88 -21.56 -26.34
CA ILE A 240 0.12 -22.63 -26.54
C ILE A 240 0.29 -23.42 -25.23
N ASP A 241 0.66 -24.68 -25.37
CA ASP A 241 0.88 -25.55 -24.22
C ASP A 241 2.14 -25.15 -23.42
N TYR A 242 2.25 -25.65 -22.19
CA TYR A 242 3.37 -25.32 -21.32
C TYR A 242 4.73 -25.80 -21.84
N ALA A 243 4.76 -26.90 -22.61
CA ALA A 243 5.99 -27.39 -23.21
C ALA A 243 6.56 -26.38 -24.19
N LEU A 244 5.70 -25.78 -25.02
CA LEU A 244 6.09 -24.75 -25.98
C LEU A 244 6.41 -23.43 -25.27
N GLN A 245 5.66 -23.05 -24.20
CA GLN A 245 5.98 -21.88 -23.37
C GLN A 245 7.40 -21.98 -22.78
N THR A 246 7.73 -23.13 -22.16
CA THR A 246 9.04 -23.38 -21.58
C THR A 246 10.15 -23.43 -22.65
N GLN A 247 9.86 -23.95 -23.84
CA GLN A 247 10.81 -23.97 -24.95
C GLN A 247 11.15 -22.54 -25.42
N ARG A 248 10.15 -21.65 -25.51
CA ARG A 248 10.37 -20.24 -25.85
C ARG A 248 11.25 -19.53 -24.81
N LEU A 249 10.96 -19.76 -23.50
CA LEU A 249 11.79 -19.23 -22.44
C LEU A 249 13.24 -19.71 -22.53
N LYS A 250 13.45 -21.03 -22.81
CA LYS A 250 14.79 -21.59 -22.99
C LYS A 250 15.53 -20.96 -24.16
N ALA A 251 14.86 -20.76 -25.29
CA ALA A 251 15.45 -20.11 -26.45
C ALA A 251 15.89 -18.66 -26.13
N LEU A 252 15.09 -17.90 -25.38
CA LEU A 252 15.49 -16.59 -24.90
C LEU A 252 16.67 -16.68 -23.91
N ALA A 253 16.66 -17.65 -23.00
CA ALA A 253 17.73 -17.87 -22.03
C ALA A 253 19.06 -18.26 -22.69
N GLU A 254 19.04 -19.03 -23.78
CA GLU A 254 20.23 -19.33 -24.59
C GLU A 254 20.80 -18.07 -25.24
N ARG A 255 19.92 -17.18 -25.73
CA ARG A 255 20.31 -15.94 -26.41
C ARG A 255 20.88 -14.91 -25.45
N TYR A 256 20.19 -14.67 -24.31
CA TYR A 256 20.50 -13.58 -23.38
C TYR A 256 21.30 -14.01 -22.15
N ARG A 257 21.33 -15.30 -21.81
CA ARG A 257 22.05 -15.88 -20.65
C ARG A 257 21.76 -15.13 -19.34
N PRO A 258 20.52 -15.15 -18.87
CA PRO A 258 20.12 -14.34 -17.72
C PRO A 258 20.83 -14.75 -16.43
N ASP A 259 21.21 -13.78 -15.59
CA ASP A 259 21.72 -13.98 -14.24
C ASP A 259 20.61 -14.53 -13.32
N VAL A 260 19.37 -14.16 -13.58
CA VAL A 260 18.18 -14.58 -12.83
C VAL A 260 16.91 -14.48 -13.70
N ILE A 261 15.99 -15.40 -13.47
CA ILE A 261 14.64 -15.41 -14.03
C ILE A 261 13.68 -15.35 -12.86
N ILE A 262 12.88 -14.30 -12.72
CA ILE A 262 11.82 -14.19 -11.72
C ILE A 262 10.51 -14.61 -12.36
N ALA A 263 9.91 -15.70 -11.92
CA ALA A 263 8.70 -16.23 -12.51
C ALA A 263 7.57 -16.41 -11.48
N GLU A 264 6.35 -16.07 -11.89
CA GLU A 264 5.19 -16.25 -11.03
C GLU A 264 4.97 -17.73 -10.70
N ALA A 265 4.80 -18.04 -9.40
CA ALA A 265 4.69 -19.40 -8.87
C ALA A 265 3.25 -19.83 -8.56
N ASN A 266 2.24 -18.97 -8.78
CA ASN A 266 0.87 -19.24 -8.40
C ASN A 266 0.29 -20.43 -9.17
N ALA A 267 -0.40 -21.33 -8.44
CA ALA A 267 -1.13 -22.50 -8.92
C ALA A 267 -0.35 -23.42 -9.88
N MET A 268 -0.16 -23.02 -11.14
CA MET A 268 0.44 -23.85 -12.19
C MET A 268 1.91 -23.50 -12.49
N GLY A 269 2.40 -22.35 -12.01
CA GLY A 269 3.78 -21.90 -12.23
C GLY A 269 4.80 -22.73 -11.46
N GLN A 270 4.48 -23.25 -10.28
CA GLN A 270 5.42 -23.97 -9.44
C GLN A 270 6.02 -25.23 -10.12
N PRO A 271 5.24 -26.15 -10.71
CA PRO A 271 5.79 -27.31 -11.43
C PRO A 271 6.68 -26.92 -12.62
N ILE A 272 6.33 -25.84 -13.32
CA ILE A 272 7.12 -25.32 -14.45
C ILE A 272 8.46 -24.80 -13.95
N ILE A 273 8.45 -24.02 -12.87
CA ILE A 273 9.65 -23.47 -12.23
C ILE A 273 10.59 -24.60 -11.79
N GLU A 274 10.08 -25.63 -11.12
CA GLU A 274 10.87 -26.77 -10.68
C GLU A 274 11.50 -27.55 -11.86
N GLN A 275 10.79 -27.66 -12.98
CA GLN A 275 11.34 -28.27 -14.17
C GLN A 275 12.46 -27.41 -14.78
N LEU A 276 12.25 -26.11 -14.91
CA LEU A 276 13.26 -25.16 -15.44
C LEU A 276 14.53 -25.14 -14.56
N GLN A 277 14.37 -25.22 -13.25
CA GLN A 277 15.49 -25.32 -12.31
C GLN A 277 16.27 -26.65 -12.48
N ARG A 278 15.58 -27.78 -12.69
CA ARG A 278 16.19 -29.06 -13.01
C ARG A 278 16.95 -29.01 -14.35
N ASP A 279 16.46 -28.24 -15.28
CA ASP A 279 17.10 -27.99 -16.57
C ASP A 279 18.31 -26.99 -16.49
N GLY A 280 18.65 -26.54 -15.28
CA GLY A 280 19.81 -25.69 -15.01
C GLY A 280 19.59 -24.20 -15.19
N LEU A 281 18.35 -23.74 -15.36
CA LEU A 281 18.03 -22.31 -15.50
C LEU A 281 17.97 -21.61 -14.12
N PRO A 282 18.45 -20.35 -13.97
CA PRO A 282 18.50 -19.62 -12.72
C PRO A 282 17.13 -19.04 -12.33
N VAL A 283 16.10 -19.89 -12.25
CA VAL A 283 14.73 -19.46 -11.97
C VAL A 283 14.46 -19.33 -10.48
N ARG A 284 13.85 -18.21 -10.10
CA ARG A 284 13.33 -17.95 -8.75
C ARG A 284 11.82 -17.77 -8.80
N ALA A 285 11.15 -18.50 -7.91
CA ALA A 285 9.71 -18.40 -7.74
C ALA A 285 9.31 -17.07 -7.08
N PHE A 286 8.24 -16.46 -7.58
CA PHE A 286 7.59 -15.31 -6.97
C PHE A 286 6.14 -15.64 -6.69
N THR A 287 5.74 -15.60 -5.41
CA THR A 287 4.35 -15.82 -5.01
C THR A 287 3.61 -14.49 -4.99
N THR A 288 2.62 -14.37 -5.88
CA THR A 288 1.77 -13.18 -5.98
C THR A 288 0.67 -13.23 -4.92
N THR A 289 0.72 -12.27 -3.99
CA THR A 289 -0.33 -11.91 -3.05
C THR A 289 -0.65 -10.43 -3.24
N ASN A 290 -1.73 -9.90 -2.66
CA ASN A 290 -1.99 -8.47 -2.71
C ASN A 290 -0.79 -7.63 -2.21
N ALA A 291 -0.15 -8.05 -1.13
CA ALA A 291 1.00 -7.34 -0.54
C ALA A 291 2.24 -7.40 -1.45
N THR A 292 2.60 -8.59 -1.96
CA THR A 292 3.78 -8.74 -2.83
C THR A 292 3.57 -8.09 -4.19
N LYS A 293 2.33 -8.14 -4.74
CA LYS A 293 1.96 -7.42 -5.97
C LYS A 293 2.09 -5.91 -5.77
N ALA A 294 1.52 -5.37 -4.70
CA ALA A 294 1.64 -3.95 -4.38
C ALA A 294 3.12 -3.51 -4.31
N GLN A 295 3.96 -4.27 -3.63
CA GLN A 295 5.37 -3.95 -3.47
C GLN A 295 6.12 -3.85 -4.80
N ILE A 296 5.95 -4.81 -5.73
CA ILE A 296 6.64 -4.78 -7.02
C ILE A 296 6.07 -3.70 -7.95
N ILE A 297 4.76 -3.45 -7.91
CA ILE A 297 4.10 -2.41 -8.71
C ILE A 297 4.51 -1.01 -8.25
N GLU A 298 4.53 -0.74 -6.94
CA GLU A 298 4.98 0.54 -6.39
C GLU A 298 6.47 0.80 -6.69
N SER A 299 7.31 -0.24 -6.61
CA SER A 299 8.71 -0.14 -7.00
C SER A 299 8.88 0.19 -8.49
N LEU A 300 8.07 -0.42 -9.36
CA LEU A 300 8.06 -0.12 -10.79
C LEU A 300 7.53 1.30 -11.07
N ALA A 301 6.48 1.73 -10.39
CA ALA A 301 5.93 3.08 -10.50
C ALA A 301 6.99 4.14 -10.15
N LEU A 302 7.71 3.92 -9.05
CA LEU A 302 8.84 4.79 -8.66
C LEU A 302 9.92 4.84 -9.75
N ALA A 303 10.23 3.70 -10.40
CA ALA A 303 11.20 3.66 -11.48
C ALA A 303 10.80 4.56 -12.66
N PHE A 304 9.53 4.54 -13.06
CA PHE A 304 9.00 5.44 -14.09
C PHE A 304 9.03 6.91 -13.64
N GLU A 305 8.57 7.21 -12.43
CA GLU A 305 8.57 8.58 -11.91
C GLU A 305 9.97 9.20 -11.86
N ARG A 306 10.98 8.39 -11.55
CA ARG A 306 12.38 8.82 -11.41
C ARG A 306 13.17 8.73 -12.72
N GLY A 307 12.58 8.24 -13.81
CA GLY A 307 13.27 8.03 -15.08
C GLY A 307 14.40 7.01 -14.96
N MET A 308 14.23 5.99 -14.11
CA MET A 308 15.24 4.96 -13.84
C MET A 308 15.14 3.77 -14.80
N LEU A 309 14.12 3.70 -15.62
CA LEU A 309 13.80 2.59 -16.51
C LEU A 309 13.62 3.11 -17.94
N THR A 310 14.15 2.37 -18.91
CA THR A 310 13.86 2.59 -20.34
C THR A 310 13.10 1.39 -20.90
N ILE A 311 12.04 1.64 -21.65
CA ILE A 311 11.22 0.62 -22.31
C ILE A 311 11.25 0.80 -23.82
N PRO A 312 11.09 -0.27 -24.63
CA PRO A 312 10.95 -0.14 -26.07
C PRO A 312 9.58 0.48 -26.43
N ASP A 313 9.46 0.99 -27.66
CA ASP A 313 8.18 1.41 -28.23
C ASP A 313 7.31 0.18 -28.54
N HIS A 314 6.72 -0.41 -27.50
CA HIS A 314 5.88 -1.59 -27.57
C HIS A 314 4.43 -1.22 -27.19
N GLY A 315 3.55 -1.08 -28.20
CA GLY A 315 2.21 -0.52 -28.05
C GLY A 315 1.40 -1.17 -26.92
N VAL A 316 1.36 -2.51 -26.86
CA VAL A 316 0.59 -3.23 -25.82
C VAL A 316 1.12 -2.95 -24.41
N LEU A 317 2.46 -2.97 -24.21
CA LEU A 317 3.04 -2.63 -22.91
C LEU A 317 2.67 -1.22 -22.47
N ILE A 318 2.78 -0.25 -23.40
CA ILE A 318 2.46 1.16 -23.11
C ILE A 318 0.98 1.32 -22.78
N GLU A 319 0.09 0.67 -23.52
CA GLU A 319 -1.35 0.69 -23.26
C GLU A 319 -1.70 0.09 -21.89
N GLU A 320 -1.16 -1.09 -21.56
CA GLU A 320 -1.36 -1.73 -20.26
C GLU A 320 -0.85 -0.84 -19.10
N LEU A 321 0.36 -0.27 -19.23
CA LEU A 321 0.92 0.64 -18.23
C LEU A 321 0.05 1.90 -18.03
N MET A 322 -0.42 2.51 -19.12
CA MET A 322 -1.24 3.73 -19.05
C MET A 322 -2.64 3.47 -18.51
N ALA A 323 -3.18 2.28 -18.74
CA ALA A 323 -4.50 1.88 -18.25
C ALA A 323 -4.49 1.30 -16.83
N TYR A 324 -3.32 0.96 -16.29
CA TYR A 324 -3.21 0.26 -15.01
C TYR A 324 -3.73 1.10 -13.85
N GLU A 325 -4.60 0.53 -13.05
CA GLU A 325 -5.33 1.25 -12.01
C GLU A 325 -5.04 0.71 -10.60
N MET A 326 -5.18 1.61 -9.66
CA MET A 326 -5.27 1.27 -8.26
C MET A 326 -6.71 1.47 -7.79
N THR A 327 -7.31 0.41 -7.29
CA THR A 327 -8.64 0.47 -6.68
C THR A 327 -8.58 0.07 -5.22
N ARG A 328 -9.46 0.66 -4.42
CA ARG A 328 -9.59 0.31 -3.01
C ARG A 328 -10.79 -0.60 -2.81
N LEU A 329 -10.56 -1.74 -2.18
CA LEU A 329 -11.62 -2.67 -1.84
C LEU A 329 -12.41 -2.17 -0.63
N PRO A 330 -13.67 -2.62 -0.42
CA PRO A 330 -14.47 -2.28 0.77
C PRO A 330 -13.80 -2.64 2.11
N SER A 331 -12.84 -3.57 2.09
CA SER A 331 -12.01 -3.95 3.23
C SER A 331 -10.88 -2.96 3.56
N GLY A 332 -10.74 -1.86 2.79
CA GLY A 332 -9.62 -0.91 2.91
C GLY A 332 -8.36 -1.33 2.14
N MET A 333 -8.24 -2.59 1.73
CA MET A 333 -7.08 -3.09 0.99
C MET A 333 -6.97 -2.46 -0.40
N VAL A 334 -5.75 -2.17 -0.81
CA VAL A 334 -5.44 -1.70 -2.16
C VAL A 334 -5.32 -2.90 -3.11
N ARG A 335 -5.94 -2.78 -4.27
CA ARG A 335 -5.81 -3.71 -5.39
C ARG A 335 -5.23 -2.98 -6.60
N TYR A 336 -4.17 -3.53 -7.14
CA TYR A 336 -3.56 -3.10 -8.40
C TYR A 336 -3.98 -4.06 -9.51
N ALA A 337 -4.60 -3.56 -10.58
CA ALA A 337 -5.07 -4.37 -11.71
C ALA A 337 -5.30 -3.52 -12.96
N ALA A 338 -5.38 -4.17 -14.12
CA ALA A 338 -5.96 -3.56 -15.30
C ALA A 338 -7.48 -3.36 -15.10
N PRO A 339 -8.09 -2.37 -15.78
CA PRO A 339 -9.54 -2.21 -15.86
C PRO A 339 -10.22 -3.48 -16.38
N GLN A 340 -11.52 -3.61 -16.07
CA GLN A 340 -12.28 -4.77 -16.53
C GLN A 340 -12.27 -4.89 -18.07
N GLY A 341 -11.89 -6.08 -18.57
CA GLY A 341 -11.76 -6.38 -20.00
C GLY A 341 -10.39 -6.03 -20.60
N MET A 342 -9.45 -5.55 -19.80
CA MET A 342 -8.06 -5.37 -20.20
C MET A 342 -7.14 -6.37 -19.50
N HIS A 343 -5.94 -6.54 -20.04
CA HIS A 343 -4.89 -7.41 -19.51
C HIS A 343 -3.82 -6.61 -18.76
N ASP A 344 -3.08 -7.27 -17.85
CA ASP A 344 -1.93 -6.69 -17.13
C ASP A 344 -0.68 -7.59 -17.20
N ASP A 345 -0.66 -8.53 -18.11
CA ASP A 345 0.40 -9.54 -18.21
C ASP A 345 1.78 -8.92 -18.53
N CYS A 346 1.82 -7.89 -19.42
CA CYS A 346 3.06 -7.15 -19.71
C CYS A 346 3.52 -6.33 -18.49
N VAL A 347 2.59 -5.73 -17.76
CA VAL A 347 2.90 -4.97 -16.54
C VAL A 347 3.48 -5.90 -15.47
N MET A 348 2.87 -7.06 -15.24
CA MET A 348 3.32 -8.04 -14.26
C MET A 348 4.70 -8.60 -14.62
N SER A 349 4.88 -9.01 -15.87
CA SER A 349 6.17 -9.50 -16.37
C SER A 349 7.28 -8.44 -16.21
N LEU A 350 6.99 -7.18 -16.54
CA LEU A 350 7.93 -6.06 -16.35
C LEU A 350 8.25 -5.81 -14.88
N ALA A 351 7.23 -5.83 -14.00
CA ALA A 351 7.42 -5.63 -12.57
C ALA A 351 8.29 -6.75 -11.94
N LEU A 352 8.11 -7.99 -12.38
CA LEU A 352 8.96 -9.12 -11.99
C LEU A 352 10.40 -8.93 -12.45
N ALA A 353 10.62 -8.54 -13.73
CA ALA A 353 11.95 -8.25 -14.26
C ALA A 353 12.63 -7.09 -13.48
N TRP A 354 11.89 -6.01 -13.23
CA TRP A 354 12.38 -4.85 -12.47
C TRP A 354 12.79 -5.23 -11.04
N SER A 355 12.08 -6.16 -10.40
CA SER A 355 12.41 -6.61 -9.04
C SER A 355 13.82 -7.20 -8.89
N ALA A 356 14.41 -7.68 -9.98
CA ALA A 356 15.79 -8.15 -10.00
C ALA A 356 16.83 -7.00 -9.98
N CYS A 357 16.48 -5.83 -10.52
CA CYS A 357 17.32 -4.64 -10.48
C CYS A 357 17.47 -4.10 -9.06
N VAL A 358 16.35 -4.05 -8.31
CA VAL A 358 16.31 -3.48 -6.94
C VAL A 358 17.03 -4.36 -5.93
N LYS A 359 16.85 -5.69 -5.99
CA LYS A 359 17.51 -6.62 -5.05
C LYS A 359 19.04 -6.60 -5.15
N ARG A 360 19.59 -6.21 -6.27
CA ARG A 360 21.04 -6.12 -6.47
C ARG A 360 21.64 -4.92 -5.73
N GLU A 361 20.92 -3.81 -5.62
CA GLU A 361 21.38 -2.61 -4.87
C GLU A 361 21.49 -2.89 -3.37
N ILE A 362 20.56 -3.64 -2.80
CA ILE A 362 20.58 -4.01 -1.38
C ILE A 362 21.74 -4.97 -1.04
N ALA A 363 22.13 -5.84 -1.98
CA ALA A 363 23.25 -6.80 -1.74
C ALA A 363 24.63 -6.13 -1.67
N PHE A 364 24.81 -4.93 -2.18
CA PHE A 364 26.05 -4.15 -2.11
C PHE A 364 26.13 -3.20 -0.92
N ALA A 365 25.03 -3.01 -0.19
CA ALA A 365 24.96 -2.11 0.98
C ALA A 365 25.29 -2.83 2.32
N VAL A 366 25.62 -4.13 2.29
CA VAL A 366 26.03 -4.92 3.45
C VAL A 366 27.49 -5.36 3.24
N VAL A 367 28.40 -4.44 3.47
CA VAL A 367 29.83 -4.73 3.70
C VAL A 367 30.29 -3.91 4.92
#